data_e5f92b3bd1ba911c29e6de33c653e58f
#
_entry.id   e5f92b3bd1ba911c29e6de33c653e58f
#
_cell.length_a   1.000
_cell.length_b   1.000
_cell.length_c   1.000
_cell.angle_alpha   90.00
_cell.angle_beta   90.00
_cell.angle_gamma   90.00
#
_symmetry.space_group_name_H-M   'P 1'
#
loop_
_entity.id
_entity.type
_entity.pdbx_description
1 polymer ?
#
loop_
_entity_poly.entity_id
_entity_poly.type
_entity_poly.pdbx_seq_one_letter_code
_entity_poly.pdbx_strand_id
1 'polypeptide(L)'
;SGFAIWEAMQSRLDRMFKDTGHVNASFPLLIPKNFMEREAEHVEGFSPECAVVTHGGGKELEEPLMIRPTSETVIGHMYSQWVQSYRDLPVLINQWCNVLRWEMRTRLFLRTSEFLWQEGHTAHETEEEAQEETLRMLEIYRIFQEEYLAIPVITGIKSESEKFPGALSTYSVEAMMQDGKALQSGTSHNLGQNFAKAFDIDFLDRNNNQKYVWTTSWGVST
;
A
#
# COMPACT_ATOMS: atom_id res chain seq x y z
N SER A 1 -13.60 3.34 -23.69
CA SER A 1 -12.16 3.05 -23.56
C SER A 1 -11.88 2.34 -22.25
N GLY A 2 -10.75 1.63 -22.15
CA GLY A 2 -10.34 1.00 -20.90
C GLY A 2 -10.16 2.01 -19.76
N PHE A 3 -9.68 3.20 -20.06
CA PHE A 3 -9.54 4.26 -19.08
C PHE A 3 -10.88 4.72 -18.48
N ALA A 4 -11.95 4.76 -19.28
CA ALA A 4 -13.28 5.10 -18.76
C ALA A 4 -13.81 4.06 -17.75
N ILE A 5 -13.42 2.78 -17.89
CA ILE A 5 -13.72 1.75 -16.89
C ILE A 5 -12.96 2.05 -15.60
N TRP A 6 -11.68 2.39 -15.70
CA TRP A 6 -10.88 2.79 -14.54
C TRP A 6 -11.46 4.01 -13.81
N GLU A 7 -11.86 5.05 -14.53
CA GLU A 7 -12.49 6.23 -13.93
C GLU A 7 -13.77 5.87 -13.15
N ALA A 8 -14.59 4.97 -13.69
CA ALA A 8 -15.80 4.51 -13.01
C ALA A 8 -15.47 3.70 -11.74
N MET A 9 -14.48 2.80 -11.83
CA MET A 9 -13.98 2.04 -10.69
C MET A 9 -13.42 2.95 -9.61
N GLN A 10 -12.55 3.88 -9.99
CA GLN A 10 -11.95 4.86 -9.09
C GLN A 10 -13.02 5.68 -8.36
N SER A 11 -13.97 6.24 -9.10
CA SER A 11 -15.03 7.06 -8.53
C SER A 11 -15.85 6.29 -7.48
N ARG A 12 -16.17 5.03 -7.73
CA ARG A 12 -16.96 4.21 -6.80
C ARG A 12 -16.16 3.82 -5.57
N LEU A 13 -14.95 3.31 -5.77
CA LEU A 13 -14.10 2.83 -4.69
C LEU A 13 -13.65 3.99 -3.78
N ASP A 14 -13.33 5.15 -4.35
CA ASP A 14 -13.02 6.39 -3.62
C ASP A 14 -14.15 6.81 -2.67
N ARG A 15 -15.40 6.67 -3.12
CA ARG A 15 -16.55 6.92 -2.25
C ARG A 15 -16.59 5.97 -1.08
N MET A 16 -16.37 4.67 -1.32
CA MET A 16 -16.38 3.65 -0.25
C MET A 16 -15.30 3.92 0.81
N PHE A 17 -14.12 4.38 0.40
CA PHE A 17 -13.07 4.79 1.35
C PHE A 17 -13.46 6.03 2.15
N LYS A 18 -14.01 7.05 1.51
CA LYS A 18 -14.45 8.28 2.18
C LYS A 18 -15.59 8.03 3.18
N ASP A 19 -16.47 7.09 2.87
CA ASP A 19 -17.57 6.70 3.76
C ASP A 19 -17.05 6.04 5.06
N THR A 20 -15.81 5.55 5.07
CA THR A 20 -15.11 5.01 6.25
C THR A 20 -14.12 5.99 6.90
N GLY A 21 -14.15 7.27 6.49
CA GLY A 21 -13.37 8.34 7.09
C GLY A 21 -11.98 8.57 6.47
N HIS A 22 -11.63 7.85 5.42
CA HIS A 22 -10.34 8.02 4.75
C HIS A 22 -10.31 9.28 3.90
N VAL A 23 -9.13 9.89 3.81
CA VAL A 23 -8.87 11.07 2.97
C VAL A 23 -7.79 10.76 1.95
N ASN A 24 -7.88 11.41 0.78
CA ASN A 24 -6.86 11.27 -0.24
C ASN A 24 -5.66 12.18 0.05
N ALA A 25 -4.48 11.66 -0.20
CA ALA A 25 -3.21 12.39 -0.17
C ALA A 25 -2.38 12.08 -1.43
N SER A 26 -1.31 12.83 -1.65
CA SER A 26 -0.38 12.62 -2.75
C SER A 26 1.04 12.70 -2.23
N PHE A 27 1.84 11.70 -2.56
CA PHE A 27 3.24 11.59 -2.19
C PHE A 27 4.15 11.57 -3.42
N PRO A 28 5.44 11.91 -3.30
CA PRO A 28 6.36 11.96 -4.43
C PRO A 28 6.52 10.63 -5.16
N LEU A 29 6.64 10.69 -6.49
CA LEU A 29 6.97 9.56 -7.35
C LEU A 29 8.41 9.07 -7.14
N LEU A 30 9.33 10.01 -6.96
CA LEU A 30 10.75 9.74 -6.79
C LEU A 30 11.08 9.67 -5.31
N ILE A 31 11.63 8.54 -4.88
CA ILE A 31 11.96 8.24 -3.48
C ILE A 31 13.48 8.16 -3.35
N PRO A 32 14.11 8.87 -2.39
CA PRO A 32 15.51 8.68 -2.10
C PRO A 32 15.84 7.21 -1.80
N LYS A 33 16.93 6.71 -2.38
CA LYS A 33 17.30 5.29 -2.25
C LYS A 33 17.43 4.86 -0.79
N ASN A 34 17.95 5.73 0.06
CA ASN A 34 18.13 5.45 1.49
C ASN A 34 16.81 5.21 2.25
N PHE A 35 15.67 5.74 1.78
CA PHE A 35 14.36 5.46 2.38
C PHE A 35 13.94 4.01 2.13
N MET A 36 14.20 3.50 0.94
CA MET A 36 13.89 2.10 0.60
C MET A 36 14.75 1.11 1.41
N GLU A 37 15.94 1.51 1.84
CA GLU A 37 16.89 0.66 2.55
C GLU A 37 16.66 0.58 4.08
N ARG A 38 15.68 1.30 4.62
CA ARG A 38 15.45 1.37 6.08
C ARG A 38 14.75 0.13 6.65
N GLU A 39 13.89 -0.52 5.87
CA GLU A 39 13.19 -1.75 6.28
C GLU A 39 13.73 -2.93 5.46
N ALA A 40 14.44 -3.87 6.12
CA ALA A 40 15.22 -4.90 5.46
C ALA A 40 14.39 -5.88 4.60
N GLU A 41 13.27 -6.37 5.12
CA GLU A 41 12.41 -7.31 4.39
C GLU A 41 11.78 -6.63 3.16
N HIS A 42 11.40 -5.36 3.30
CA HIS A 42 10.85 -4.56 2.21
C HIS A 42 11.87 -4.35 1.10
N VAL A 43 13.12 -4.03 1.44
CA VAL A 43 14.23 -3.93 0.49
C VAL A 43 14.45 -5.24 -0.25
N GLU A 44 14.53 -6.34 0.45
CA GLU A 44 14.75 -7.66 -0.14
C GLU A 44 13.64 -8.01 -1.14
N GLY A 45 12.37 -7.69 -0.81
CA GLY A 45 11.23 -7.96 -1.66
C GLY A 45 11.15 -7.09 -2.91
N PHE A 46 11.45 -5.79 -2.81
CA PHE A 46 11.23 -4.82 -3.89
C PHE A 46 12.48 -4.36 -4.63
N SER A 47 13.68 -4.52 -4.08
CA SER A 47 14.91 -4.04 -4.72
C SER A 47 15.11 -4.52 -6.17
N PRO A 48 14.80 -5.77 -6.52
CA PRO A 48 14.93 -6.24 -7.90
C PRO A 48 13.95 -5.61 -8.89
N GLU A 49 12.84 -5.07 -8.39
CA GLU A 49 11.75 -4.49 -9.20
C GLU A 49 11.85 -2.98 -9.35
N CYS A 50 12.82 -2.32 -8.72
CA CYS A 50 12.92 -0.88 -8.74
C CYS A 50 13.61 -0.36 -10.00
N ALA A 51 13.02 0.64 -10.64
CA ALA A 51 13.72 1.49 -11.60
C ALA A 51 14.42 2.62 -10.85
N VAL A 52 15.66 2.90 -11.25
CA VAL A 52 16.53 3.86 -10.58
C VAL A 52 16.83 5.03 -11.51
N VAL A 53 16.64 6.26 -11.02
CA VAL A 53 16.98 7.50 -11.71
C VAL A 53 18.35 7.97 -11.21
N THR A 54 19.32 8.00 -12.10
CA THR A 54 20.71 8.39 -11.81
C THR A 54 21.07 9.78 -12.32
N HIS A 55 20.27 10.35 -13.23
CA HIS A 55 20.53 11.66 -13.85
C HIS A 55 19.29 12.55 -13.80
N GLY A 56 19.49 13.84 -13.56
CA GLY A 56 18.46 14.87 -13.59
C GLY A 56 19.05 16.21 -14.05
N GLY A 57 18.33 16.97 -14.89
CA GLY A 57 18.80 18.26 -15.40
C GLY A 57 20.11 18.17 -16.21
N GLY A 58 20.39 17.03 -16.84
CA GLY A 58 21.61 16.80 -17.62
C GLY A 58 22.86 16.48 -16.79
N LYS A 59 22.71 16.25 -15.48
CA LYS A 59 23.81 15.90 -14.55
C LYS A 59 23.50 14.61 -13.81
N GLU A 60 24.55 13.91 -13.42
CA GLU A 60 24.44 12.80 -12.48
C GLU A 60 23.98 13.30 -11.11
N LEU A 61 23.07 12.56 -10.48
CA LEU A 61 22.57 12.86 -9.14
C LEU A 61 23.59 12.39 -8.10
N GLU A 62 23.80 13.19 -7.05
CA GLU A 62 24.64 12.80 -5.90
C GLU A 62 24.09 11.57 -5.20
N GLU A 63 22.77 11.46 -5.07
CA GLU A 63 22.08 10.30 -4.56
C GLU A 63 21.06 9.83 -5.60
N PRO A 64 21.10 8.55 -6.01
CA PRO A 64 20.09 7.99 -6.91
C PRO A 64 18.69 8.02 -6.29
N LEU A 65 17.68 8.24 -7.12
CA LEU A 65 16.27 8.20 -6.74
C LEU A 65 15.63 6.95 -7.33
N MET A 66 14.70 6.38 -6.60
CA MET A 66 13.91 5.23 -7.06
C MET A 66 12.53 5.69 -7.48
N ILE A 67 12.03 5.18 -8.60
CA ILE A 67 10.63 5.32 -8.95
C ILE A 67 9.85 4.38 -8.03
N ARG A 68 8.89 4.90 -7.30
CA ARG A 68 8.14 4.14 -6.30
C ARG A 68 7.54 2.85 -6.86
N PRO A 69 7.86 1.68 -6.30
CA PRO A 69 7.13 0.44 -6.54
C PRO A 69 5.91 0.33 -5.64
N THR A 70 5.94 1.03 -4.52
CA THR A 70 4.92 1.23 -3.48
C THR A 70 5.40 2.37 -2.57
N SER A 71 4.57 2.90 -1.70
CA SER A 71 4.87 4.16 -0.98
C SER A 71 5.04 4.01 0.54
N GLU A 72 5.10 2.80 1.10
CA GLU A 72 5.23 2.56 2.55
C GLU A 72 6.40 3.35 3.16
N THR A 73 7.54 3.39 2.47
CA THR A 73 8.76 4.00 3.01
C THR A 73 8.67 5.53 3.07
N VAL A 74 8.21 6.18 2.00
CA VAL A 74 8.05 7.65 1.99
C VAL A 74 6.92 8.07 2.92
N ILE A 75 5.85 7.31 2.98
CA ILE A 75 4.71 7.59 3.87
C ILE A 75 5.13 7.34 5.32
N GLY A 76 5.86 6.28 5.61
CA GLY A 76 6.41 6.01 6.95
C GLY A 76 7.30 7.15 7.45
N HIS A 77 8.16 7.68 6.57
CA HIS A 77 8.96 8.86 6.90
C HIS A 77 8.08 10.09 7.23
N MET A 78 7.01 10.33 6.49
CA MET A 78 6.10 11.44 6.78
C MET A 78 5.32 11.23 8.07
N TYR A 79 4.89 10.01 8.34
CA TYR A 79 4.17 9.69 9.58
C TYR A 79 5.03 9.90 10.83
N SER A 80 6.34 9.62 10.77
CA SER A 80 7.25 9.92 11.89
C SER A 80 7.31 11.41 12.24
N GLN A 81 6.95 12.28 11.32
CA GLN A 81 6.89 13.73 11.56
C GLN A 81 5.50 14.22 11.98
N TRP A 82 4.44 13.57 11.48
CA TRP A 82 3.06 14.01 11.70
C TRP A 82 2.47 13.44 13.00
N VAL A 83 2.84 12.21 13.37
CA VAL A 83 2.31 11.52 14.53
C VAL A 83 3.22 11.79 15.73
N GLN A 84 2.71 12.50 16.74
CA GLN A 84 3.44 12.85 17.96
C GLN A 84 2.71 12.39 19.21
N SER A 85 1.39 12.31 19.16
CA SER A 85 0.55 11.91 20.27
C SER A 85 -0.62 11.05 19.83
N TYR A 86 -1.25 10.38 20.80
CA TYR A 86 -2.49 9.59 20.54
C TYR A 86 -3.62 10.40 19.88
N ARG A 87 -3.58 11.75 19.99
CA ARG A 87 -4.57 12.64 19.37
C ARG A 87 -4.44 12.74 17.86
N ASP A 88 -3.29 12.39 17.33
CA ASP A 88 -3.02 12.40 15.88
C ASP A 88 -3.47 11.09 15.22
N LEU A 89 -3.92 10.13 16.01
CA LEU A 89 -4.37 8.81 15.57
C LEU A 89 -5.89 8.65 15.64
N PRO A 90 -6.49 7.86 14.73
CA PRO A 90 -5.85 7.17 13.62
C PRO A 90 -5.53 8.10 12.44
N VAL A 91 -4.46 7.80 11.70
CA VAL A 91 -4.21 8.42 10.39
C VAL A 91 -4.78 7.48 9.33
N LEU A 92 -5.71 7.98 8.51
CA LEU A 92 -6.45 7.19 7.50
C LEU A 92 -6.28 7.84 6.13
N ILE A 93 -5.29 7.38 5.36
CA ILE A 93 -4.93 8.00 4.08
C ILE A 93 -5.01 6.98 2.95
N ASN A 94 -5.52 7.43 1.81
CA ASN A 94 -5.48 6.75 0.52
C ASN A 94 -4.75 7.63 -0.49
N GLN A 95 -4.02 7.01 -1.41
CA GLN A 95 -3.40 7.67 -2.54
C GLN A 95 -3.82 7.00 -3.85
N TRP A 96 -4.34 7.79 -4.79
CA TRP A 96 -4.53 7.39 -6.18
C TRP A 96 -3.29 7.80 -6.97
N CYS A 97 -2.60 6.83 -7.54
CA CYS A 97 -1.34 7.11 -8.22
C CYS A 97 -0.95 6.01 -9.21
N ASN A 98 0.16 6.23 -9.90
CA ASN A 98 0.89 5.19 -10.62
C ASN A 98 2.06 4.69 -9.79
N VAL A 99 2.46 3.46 -10.04
CA VAL A 99 3.71 2.87 -9.55
C VAL A 99 4.41 2.14 -10.69
N LEU A 100 5.70 1.89 -10.53
CA LEU A 100 6.48 1.16 -11.51
C LEU A 100 7.21 -0.01 -10.82
N ARG A 101 6.95 -1.21 -11.33
CA ARG A 101 7.65 -2.44 -10.94
C ARG A 101 8.26 -3.05 -12.18
N TRP A 102 9.57 -3.20 -12.21
CA TRP A 102 10.29 -3.65 -13.39
C TRP A 102 9.95 -5.10 -13.72
N GLU A 103 9.03 -5.29 -14.67
CA GLU A 103 8.53 -6.59 -15.05
C GLU A 103 9.19 -7.07 -16.35
N MET A 104 9.83 -8.22 -16.27
CA MET A 104 10.53 -8.81 -17.42
C MET A 104 9.58 -9.50 -18.41
N ARG A 105 8.37 -9.89 -17.97
CA ARG A 105 7.39 -10.60 -18.79
C ARG A 105 6.03 -9.93 -18.70
N THR A 106 5.90 -8.81 -19.37
CA THR A 106 4.66 -8.03 -19.39
C THR A 106 3.53 -8.78 -20.11
N ARG A 107 2.31 -8.55 -19.63
CA ARG A 107 1.06 -8.99 -20.28
C ARG A 107 0.12 -7.80 -20.37
N LEU A 108 -0.42 -7.57 -21.57
CA LEU A 108 -1.37 -6.49 -21.79
C LEU A 108 -2.54 -6.59 -20.78
N PHE A 109 -2.86 -5.49 -20.11
CA PHE A 109 -3.85 -5.31 -19.05
C PHE A 109 -3.61 -6.08 -17.74
N LEU A 110 -2.96 -7.22 -17.76
CA LEU A 110 -2.82 -8.07 -16.58
C LEU A 110 -1.51 -7.86 -15.83
N ARG A 111 -0.44 -7.48 -16.53
CA ARG A 111 0.88 -7.32 -15.95
C ARG A 111 1.70 -6.33 -16.76
N THR A 112 1.63 -5.08 -16.40
CA THR A 112 2.42 -3.99 -16.99
C THR A 112 3.50 -3.53 -16.01
N SER A 113 4.57 -2.96 -16.50
CA SER A 113 5.63 -2.42 -15.61
C SER A 113 5.15 -1.18 -14.86
N GLU A 114 4.45 -0.29 -15.54
CA GLU A 114 3.74 0.83 -14.91
C GLU A 114 2.25 0.54 -14.90
N PHE A 115 1.59 0.84 -13.78
CA PHE A 115 0.14 0.69 -13.67
C PHE A 115 -0.46 1.75 -12.73
N LEU A 116 -1.72 2.03 -12.94
CA LEU A 116 -2.53 2.85 -12.07
C LEU A 116 -3.10 1.99 -10.94
N TRP A 117 -3.11 2.54 -9.75
CA TRP A 117 -3.68 1.87 -8.59
C TRP A 117 -4.15 2.86 -7.51
N GLN A 118 -4.71 2.35 -6.47
CA GLN A 118 -4.77 3.05 -5.19
C GLN A 118 -3.95 2.26 -4.16
N GLU A 119 -3.38 2.97 -3.25
CA GLU A 119 -2.73 2.45 -2.06
C GLU A 119 -3.21 3.20 -0.83
N GLY A 120 -3.70 2.45 0.14
CA GLY A 120 -4.08 3.00 1.42
C GLY A 120 -3.00 2.73 2.47
N HIS A 121 -2.82 3.69 3.35
CA HIS A 121 -1.84 3.61 4.43
C HIS A 121 -2.45 4.20 5.68
N THR A 122 -2.47 3.43 6.76
CA THR A 122 -3.07 3.88 8.01
C THR A 122 -2.14 3.66 9.19
N ALA A 123 -2.31 4.45 10.24
CA ALA A 123 -1.61 4.30 11.50
C ALA A 123 -2.61 4.37 12.66
N HIS A 124 -2.44 3.49 13.63
CA HIS A 124 -3.37 3.25 14.73
C HIS A 124 -2.67 3.21 16.09
N GLU A 125 -3.41 3.46 17.15
CA GLU A 125 -2.92 3.39 18.52
C GLU A 125 -2.70 1.94 18.96
N THR A 126 -3.56 1.01 18.53
CA THR A 126 -3.56 -0.38 19.00
C THR A 126 -3.50 -1.40 17.87
N GLU A 127 -3.11 -2.62 18.22
CA GLU A 127 -3.09 -3.77 17.30
C GLU A 127 -4.50 -4.12 16.82
N GLU A 128 -5.47 -4.07 17.73
CA GLU A 128 -6.86 -4.38 17.42
C GLU A 128 -7.43 -3.41 16.38
N GLU A 129 -7.17 -2.11 16.51
CA GLU A 129 -7.59 -1.10 15.54
C GLU A 129 -6.98 -1.35 14.17
N ALA A 130 -5.69 -1.68 14.11
CA ALA A 130 -5.01 -2.01 12.85
C ALA A 130 -5.56 -3.28 12.21
N GLN A 131 -5.84 -4.31 13.02
CA GLN A 131 -6.44 -5.54 12.52
C GLN A 131 -7.87 -5.33 12.02
N GLU A 132 -8.67 -4.55 12.72
CA GLU A 132 -10.02 -4.17 12.29
C GLU A 132 -9.98 -3.42 10.96
N GLU A 133 -9.07 -2.47 10.81
CA GLU A 133 -8.87 -1.73 9.56
C GLU A 133 -8.45 -2.64 8.42
N THR A 134 -7.51 -3.55 8.66
CA THR A 134 -7.07 -4.53 7.66
C THR A 134 -8.23 -5.36 7.12
N LEU A 135 -9.10 -5.85 7.99
CA LEU A 135 -10.27 -6.66 7.61
C LEU A 135 -11.38 -5.80 6.97
N ARG A 136 -11.56 -4.56 7.42
CA ARG A 136 -12.51 -3.61 6.82
C ARG A 136 -12.16 -3.32 5.36
N MET A 137 -10.89 -3.08 5.05
CA MET A 137 -10.46 -2.83 3.67
C MET A 137 -10.58 -4.07 2.79
N LEU A 138 -10.28 -5.24 3.31
CA LEU A 138 -10.52 -6.51 2.62
C LEU A 138 -12.00 -6.66 2.25
N GLU A 139 -12.92 -6.38 3.17
CA GLU A 139 -14.36 -6.45 2.94
C GLU A 139 -14.84 -5.41 1.93
N ILE A 140 -14.31 -4.19 1.95
CA ILE A 140 -14.59 -3.17 0.94
C ILE A 140 -14.20 -3.69 -0.46
N TYR A 141 -13.03 -4.31 -0.61
CA TYR A 141 -12.61 -4.88 -1.89
C TYR A 141 -13.51 -6.02 -2.34
N ARG A 142 -13.93 -6.91 -1.42
CA ARG A 142 -14.87 -7.97 -1.74
C ARG A 142 -16.20 -7.42 -2.24
N ILE A 143 -16.82 -6.51 -1.49
CA ILE A 143 -18.09 -5.87 -1.87
C ILE A 143 -17.96 -5.15 -3.21
N PHE A 144 -16.88 -4.39 -3.40
CA PHE A 144 -16.63 -3.67 -4.64
C PHE A 144 -16.57 -4.62 -5.84
N GLN A 145 -15.85 -5.73 -5.72
CA GLN A 145 -15.71 -6.69 -6.82
C GLN A 145 -16.99 -7.47 -7.09
N GLU A 146 -17.67 -7.95 -6.06
CA GLU A 146 -18.89 -8.75 -6.23
C GLU A 146 -20.10 -7.91 -6.65
N GLU A 147 -20.32 -6.76 -6.00
CA GLU A 147 -21.55 -5.98 -6.22
C GLU A 147 -21.46 -4.96 -7.36
N TYR A 148 -20.26 -4.41 -7.60
CA TYR A 148 -20.07 -3.37 -8.62
C TYR A 148 -19.39 -3.87 -9.89
N LEU A 149 -18.48 -4.82 -9.78
CA LEU A 149 -17.80 -5.39 -10.95
C LEU A 149 -18.42 -6.72 -11.40
N ALA A 150 -19.31 -7.31 -10.60
CA ALA A 150 -19.92 -8.62 -10.82
C ALA A 150 -18.87 -9.75 -10.99
N ILE A 151 -17.76 -9.65 -10.25
CA ILE A 151 -16.67 -10.62 -10.23
C ILE A 151 -16.77 -11.41 -8.91
N PRO A 152 -17.14 -12.69 -8.96
CA PRO A 152 -17.12 -13.55 -7.77
C PRO A 152 -15.69 -13.72 -7.27
N VAL A 153 -15.48 -13.55 -5.96
CA VAL A 153 -14.16 -13.60 -5.34
C VAL A 153 -14.13 -14.44 -4.09
N ILE A 154 -12.94 -14.89 -3.71
CA ILE A 154 -12.66 -15.56 -2.46
C ILE A 154 -11.70 -14.70 -1.65
N THR A 155 -11.97 -14.50 -0.37
CA THR A 155 -11.07 -13.85 0.56
C THR A 155 -10.30 -14.86 1.39
N GLY A 156 -9.05 -14.56 1.72
CA GLY A 156 -8.23 -15.45 2.53
C GLY A 156 -6.97 -14.76 3.05
N ILE A 157 -6.27 -15.45 3.94
CA ILE A 157 -4.96 -15.05 4.43
C ILE A 157 -3.87 -15.77 3.62
N LYS A 158 -2.83 -15.04 3.24
CA LYS A 158 -1.69 -15.61 2.52
C LYS A 158 -0.75 -16.38 3.45
N SER A 159 -0.07 -17.38 2.88
CA SER A 159 0.99 -18.10 3.58
C SER A 159 2.17 -17.18 3.91
N GLU A 160 3.01 -17.60 4.85
CA GLU A 160 4.22 -16.87 5.23
C GLU A 160 5.16 -16.58 4.05
N SER A 161 5.22 -17.51 3.08
CA SER A 161 6.08 -17.37 1.89
C SER A 161 5.54 -16.40 0.84
N GLU A 162 4.25 -16.03 0.92
CA GLU A 162 3.57 -15.19 -0.07
C GLU A 162 3.05 -13.87 0.50
N LYS A 163 3.23 -13.64 1.80
CA LYS A 163 2.82 -12.39 2.42
C LYS A 163 3.63 -11.21 1.88
N PHE A 164 3.06 -10.01 1.97
CA PHE A 164 3.74 -8.78 1.59
C PHE A 164 5.03 -8.59 2.41
N PRO A 165 6.16 -8.22 1.77
CA PRO A 165 7.44 -8.01 2.46
C PRO A 165 7.35 -6.93 3.55
N GLY A 166 7.65 -7.31 4.79
CA GLY A 166 7.54 -6.44 5.98
C GLY A 166 6.19 -6.51 6.70
N ALA A 167 5.20 -7.24 6.18
CA ALA A 167 3.91 -7.41 6.84
C ALA A 167 3.92 -8.48 7.94
N LEU A 168 3.10 -8.27 8.97
CA LEU A 168 2.75 -9.30 9.96
C LEU A 168 1.82 -10.34 9.34
N SER A 169 0.80 -9.89 8.61
CA SER A 169 -0.12 -10.74 7.86
C SER A 169 -0.61 -10.03 6.60
N THR A 170 -0.93 -10.82 5.57
CA THR A 170 -1.49 -10.36 4.31
C THR A 170 -2.77 -11.10 4.01
N TYR A 171 -3.82 -10.36 3.74
CA TYR A 171 -5.09 -10.88 3.24
C TYR A 171 -5.24 -10.53 1.77
N SER A 172 -5.89 -11.41 1.00
CA SER A 172 -6.16 -11.18 -0.42
C SER A 172 -7.61 -11.44 -0.78
N VAL A 173 -8.02 -10.76 -1.84
CA VAL A 173 -9.24 -11.04 -2.59
C VAL A 173 -8.80 -11.64 -3.91
N GLU A 174 -9.26 -12.84 -4.24
CA GLU A 174 -8.84 -13.57 -5.42
C GLU A 174 -10.04 -13.97 -6.29
N ALA A 175 -9.88 -13.73 -7.59
CA ALA A 175 -10.86 -14.10 -8.61
C ALA A 175 -10.37 -15.30 -9.42
N MET A 176 -11.29 -16.14 -9.89
CA MET A 176 -10.99 -17.27 -10.76
C MET A 176 -10.87 -16.80 -12.21
N MET A 177 -9.74 -17.08 -12.83
CA MET A 177 -9.52 -16.84 -14.25
C MET A 177 -10.11 -17.98 -15.11
N GLN A 178 -10.35 -17.72 -16.39
CA GLN A 178 -10.88 -18.72 -17.32
C GLN A 178 -9.99 -19.96 -17.49
N ASP A 179 -8.68 -19.81 -17.26
CA ASP A 179 -7.71 -20.92 -17.29
C ASP A 179 -7.64 -21.70 -15.97
N GLY A 180 -8.51 -21.41 -15.01
CA GLY A 180 -8.58 -22.05 -13.70
C GLY A 180 -7.57 -21.56 -12.67
N LYS A 181 -6.80 -20.52 -12.99
CA LYS A 181 -5.86 -19.91 -12.05
C LYS A 181 -6.52 -18.83 -11.20
N ALA A 182 -6.09 -18.70 -9.97
CA ALA A 182 -6.47 -17.58 -9.12
C ALA A 182 -5.70 -16.31 -9.52
N LEU A 183 -6.42 -15.20 -9.65
CA LEU A 183 -5.86 -13.87 -9.81
C LEU A 183 -6.06 -13.09 -8.53
N GLN A 184 -4.96 -12.64 -7.92
CA GLN A 184 -5.02 -11.69 -6.82
C GLN A 184 -5.52 -10.34 -7.35
N SER A 185 -6.66 -9.90 -6.87
CA SER A 185 -7.33 -8.68 -7.35
C SER A 185 -7.43 -7.57 -6.31
N GLY A 186 -6.88 -7.78 -5.13
CA GLY A 186 -6.75 -6.80 -4.07
C GLY A 186 -6.11 -7.41 -2.84
N THR A 187 -5.36 -6.61 -2.09
CA THR A 187 -4.68 -7.04 -0.86
C THR A 187 -4.86 -6.06 0.26
N SER A 188 -4.86 -6.58 1.48
CA SER A 188 -4.87 -5.79 2.70
C SER A 188 -3.87 -6.38 3.70
N HIS A 189 -2.96 -5.54 4.20
CA HIS A 189 -1.84 -5.95 5.02
C HIS A 189 -1.92 -5.35 6.41
N ASN A 190 -1.81 -6.19 7.43
CA ASN A 190 -1.44 -5.74 8.76
C ASN A 190 0.09 -5.70 8.79
N LEU A 191 0.67 -4.51 8.88
CA LEU A 191 2.12 -4.31 8.92
C LEU A 191 2.67 -4.43 10.34
N GLY A 192 1.81 -4.61 11.34
CA GLY A 192 2.21 -4.63 12.73
C GLY A 192 2.94 -3.35 13.11
N GLN A 193 4.10 -3.48 13.74
CA GLN A 193 4.98 -2.36 14.10
C GLN A 193 6.30 -2.37 13.31
N ASN A 194 6.44 -3.18 12.26
CA ASN A 194 7.70 -3.35 11.54
C ASN A 194 8.16 -2.04 10.89
N PHE A 195 7.26 -1.40 10.12
CA PHE A 195 7.55 -0.10 9.51
C PHE A 195 7.62 1.02 10.55
N ALA A 196 6.80 0.97 11.60
CA ALA A 196 6.83 1.95 12.67
C ALA A 196 8.20 1.96 13.37
N LYS A 197 8.79 0.80 13.64
CA LYS A 197 10.13 0.69 14.23
C LYS A 197 11.22 1.11 13.26
N ALA A 198 11.11 0.76 11.98
CA ALA A 198 12.10 1.11 10.96
C ALA A 198 12.15 2.62 10.66
N PHE A 199 11.03 3.32 10.79
CA PHE A 199 10.89 4.76 10.50
C PHE A 199 10.71 5.64 11.73
N ASP A 200 10.82 5.09 12.95
CA ASP A 200 10.62 5.80 14.21
C ASP A 200 9.27 6.51 14.28
N ILE A 201 8.20 5.79 13.91
CA ILE A 201 6.83 6.30 13.98
C ILE A 201 6.28 5.98 15.37
N ASP A 202 6.53 6.85 16.30
CA ASP A 202 6.10 6.70 17.68
C ASP A 202 5.22 7.86 18.13
N PHE A 203 4.53 7.67 19.24
CA PHE A 203 3.61 8.66 19.80
C PHE A 203 3.59 8.57 21.33
N LEU A 204 3.20 9.66 21.96
CA LEU A 204 2.90 9.68 23.39
C LEU A 204 1.46 9.23 23.62
N ASP A 205 1.30 8.16 24.40
CA ASP A 205 -0.02 7.67 24.82
C ASP A 205 -0.67 8.58 25.88
N ARG A 206 -1.88 8.22 26.32
CA ARG A 206 -2.65 8.99 27.32
C ARG A 206 -1.94 9.11 28.68
N ASN A 207 -0.95 8.25 28.93
CA ASN A 207 -0.17 8.22 30.16
C ASN A 207 1.24 8.80 29.99
N ASN A 208 1.51 9.48 28.85
CA ASN A 208 2.81 9.99 28.45
C ASN A 208 3.90 8.92 28.27
N ASN A 209 3.53 7.69 27.95
CA ASN A 209 4.48 6.67 27.55
C ASN A 209 4.68 6.71 26.04
N GLN A 210 5.93 6.59 25.60
CA GLN A 210 6.26 6.50 24.18
C GLN A 210 5.98 5.09 23.67
N LYS A 211 5.23 5.00 22.57
CA LYS A 211 4.84 3.75 21.93
C LYS A 211 4.94 3.86 20.42
N TYR A 212 5.25 2.77 19.75
CA TYR A 212 5.16 2.68 18.30
C TYR A 212 3.71 2.49 17.86
N VAL A 213 3.35 3.11 16.73
CA VAL A 213 2.05 2.91 16.09
C VAL A 213 1.95 1.51 15.48
N TRP A 214 0.73 1.09 15.22
CA TRP A 214 0.39 -0.08 14.41
C TRP A 214 -0.06 0.41 13.03
N THR A 215 0.50 -0.15 11.96
CA THR A 215 0.23 0.33 10.60
C THR A 215 -0.42 -0.72 9.74
N THR A 216 -1.16 -0.25 8.74
CA THR A 216 -1.72 -1.08 7.67
C THR A 216 -1.39 -0.49 6.31
N SER A 217 -1.37 -1.34 5.29
CA SER A 217 -1.43 -0.90 3.90
C SER A 217 -2.35 -1.80 3.09
N TRP A 218 -3.00 -1.27 2.07
CA TRP A 218 -3.95 -2.00 1.25
C TRP A 218 -4.06 -1.38 -0.13
N GLY A 219 -4.26 -2.21 -1.15
CA GLY A 219 -4.22 -1.76 -2.53
C GLY A 219 -4.96 -2.64 -3.52
N VAL A 220 -5.41 -1.99 -4.59
CA VAL A 220 -5.94 -2.60 -5.80
C VAL A 220 -5.47 -1.83 -7.03
N SER A 221 -5.14 -2.55 -8.11
CA SER A 221 -4.67 -1.97 -9.38
C SER A 221 -5.67 -2.19 -10.51
N THR A 222 -5.39 -1.53 -11.63
CA THR A 222 -6.04 -1.79 -12.93
C THR A 222 -5.88 -3.22 -13.38
#